data_045441781eba64462d015a23adc90811
#
_entry.id   045441781eba64462d015a23adc90811
#
_cell.length_a   1.000
_cell.length_b   1.000
_cell.length_c   1.000
_cell.angle_alpha   90.00
_cell.angle_beta   90.00
_cell.angle_gamma   90.00
#
_symmetry.space_group_name_H-M   'P 1'
#
loop_
_entity.id
_entity.type
_entity.pdbx_description
1 polymer ?
#
loop_
_entity_poly.entity_id
_entity_poly.type
_entity_poly.pdbx_seq_one_letter_code
_entity_poly.pdbx_strand_id
1 'polypeptide(L)' 'MKNQTFRMTMLFDFYGELLTDRQKEFYDLYYNEDLSLSEIAENYGISRQGVRDVIVRAENYMTEIEDKTGLIKRFMQL' A
#
# COMPACT_ATOMS: atom_id res chain seq x y z
N MET A 1 7.44 -13.43 -1.46
CA MET A 1 6.15 -13.55 -0.77
C MET A 1 5.81 -12.28 -0.02
N LYS A 2 4.59 -11.91 -0.14
CA LYS A 2 4.14 -10.71 0.54
C LYS A 2 4.03 -10.96 2.02
N ASN A 3 4.67 -10.14 2.77
CA ASN A 3 4.49 -10.14 4.20
C ASN A 3 3.34 -9.24 4.53
N GLN A 4 2.17 -9.69 4.13
CA GLN A 4 1.00 -8.94 4.47
C GLN A 4 0.88 -8.91 5.96
N THR A 5 1.12 -7.80 6.53
CA THR A 5 1.09 -7.65 7.97
C THR A 5 -0.13 -6.88 8.38
N PHE A 6 -0.49 -7.05 9.62
CA PHE A 6 -1.56 -6.25 10.21
C PHE A 6 -1.26 -4.76 10.01
N ARG A 7 0.01 -4.38 10.12
CA ARG A 7 0.42 -2.99 9.92
C ARG A 7 0.07 -2.47 8.52
N MET A 8 0.34 -3.26 7.48
CA MET A 8 0.05 -2.84 6.10
C MET A 8 -1.44 -2.67 5.89
N THR A 9 -2.25 -3.57 6.45
CA THR A 9 -3.69 -3.47 6.36
C THR A 9 -4.19 -2.22 7.08
N MET A 10 -3.68 -1.95 8.26
CA MET A 10 -4.10 -0.78 9.04
C MET A 10 -3.72 0.52 8.35
N LEU A 11 -2.53 0.58 7.75
CA LEU A 11 -2.11 1.77 7.02
C LEU A 11 -3.09 2.06 5.89
N PHE A 12 -3.45 1.05 5.15
CA PHE A 12 -4.37 1.22 4.02
C PHE A 12 -5.77 1.59 4.49
N ASP A 13 -6.25 0.96 5.56
CA ASP A 13 -7.57 1.27 6.10
C ASP A 13 -7.67 2.72 6.57
N PHE A 14 -6.61 3.23 7.20
CA PHE A 14 -6.60 4.59 7.73
C PHE A 14 -6.27 5.64 6.68
N TYR A 15 -5.31 5.36 5.81
CA TYR A 15 -4.73 6.38 4.94
C TYR A 15 -4.88 6.12 3.45
N GLY A 16 -5.50 5.01 3.08
CA GLY A 16 -5.61 4.65 1.66
C GLY A 16 -6.29 5.70 0.80
N GLU A 17 -7.24 6.43 1.36
CA GLU A 17 -7.97 7.46 0.62
C GLU A 17 -7.09 8.66 0.28
N LEU A 18 -5.94 8.79 0.91
CA LEU A 18 -5.00 9.87 0.61
C LEU A 18 -4.05 9.53 -0.53
N LEU A 19 -4.06 8.29 -0.97
CA LEU A 19 -3.22 7.84 -2.07
C LEU A 19 -3.80 8.31 -3.41
N THR A 20 -2.92 8.40 -4.43
CA THR A 20 -3.41 8.60 -5.79
C THR A 20 -4.21 7.37 -6.21
N ASP A 21 -5.04 7.52 -7.23
CA ASP A 21 -5.84 6.40 -7.71
C ASP A 21 -4.97 5.20 -8.08
N ARG A 22 -3.86 5.45 -8.77
CA ARG A 22 -2.95 4.37 -9.18
C ARG A 22 -2.28 3.70 -7.99
N GLN A 23 -1.82 4.48 -7.02
CA GLN A 23 -1.22 3.92 -5.80
C GLN A 23 -2.22 3.06 -5.05
N LYS A 24 -3.44 3.56 -4.91
CA LYS A 24 -4.50 2.85 -4.20
C LYS A 24 -4.82 1.54 -4.90
N GLU A 25 -4.98 1.58 -6.21
CA GLU A 25 -5.31 0.40 -7.00
C GLU A 25 -4.21 -0.66 -6.94
N PHE A 26 -2.96 -0.25 -7.15
CA PHE A 26 -1.84 -1.19 -7.15
C PHE A 26 -1.63 -1.79 -5.76
N TYR A 27 -1.75 -0.97 -4.72
CA TYR A 27 -1.61 -1.44 -3.35
C TYR A 27 -2.68 -2.48 -3.04
N ASP A 28 -3.92 -2.19 -3.43
CA ASP A 28 -5.05 -3.10 -3.22
C ASP A 28 -4.85 -4.42 -3.96
N LEU A 29 -4.48 -4.36 -5.23
CA LEU A 29 -4.24 -5.57 -6.03
C LEU A 29 -3.14 -6.44 -5.43
N TYR A 30 -2.08 -5.80 -4.94
CA TYR A 30 -0.93 -6.53 -4.42
C TYR A 30 -1.22 -7.13 -3.05
N TYR A 31 -1.75 -6.36 -2.13
CA TYR A 31 -1.91 -6.81 -0.74
C TYR A 31 -3.25 -7.50 -0.48
N ASN A 32 -4.32 -7.04 -1.10
CA ASN A 32 -5.65 -7.60 -0.82
C ASN A 32 -6.08 -8.65 -1.83
N GLU A 33 -5.75 -8.46 -3.12
CA GLU A 33 -6.12 -9.40 -4.15
C GLU A 33 -5.03 -10.43 -4.42
N ASP A 34 -3.91 -10.28 -3.76
CA ASP A 34 -2.79 -11.23 -3.83
C ASP A 34 -2.19 -11.42 -5.22
N LEU A 35 -2.23 -10.39 -6.05
CA LEU A 35 -1.57 -10.44 -7.35
C LEU A 35 -0.06 -10.21 -7.18
N SER A 36 0.73 -10.86 -8.04
CA SER A 36 2.17 -10.62 -8.05
C SER A 36 2.48 -9.31 -8.77
N LEU A 37 3.68 -8.79 -8.56
CA LEU A 37 4.12 -7.60 -9.28
C LEU A 37 4.07 -7.82 -10.78
N SER A 38 4.47 -9.02 -11.22
CA SER A 38 4.46 -9.35 -12.65
C SER A 38 3.05 -9.36 -13.22
N GLU A 39 2.10 -9.90 -12.48
CA GLU A 39 0.71 -9.92 -12.94
C GLU A 39 0.14 -8.52 -13.08
N ILE A 40 0.43 -7.66 -12.12
CA ILE A 40 -0.02 -6.27 -12.19
C ILE A 40 0.63 -5.56 -13.38
N ALA A 41 1.95 -5.74 -13.52
CA ALA A 41 2.70 -5.13 -14.61
C ALA A 41 2.12 -5.53 -15.96
N GLU A 42 1.80 -6.81 -16.13
CA GLU A 42 1.26 -7.35 -17.37
C GLU A 42 -0.11 -6.74 -17.65
N ASN A 43 -0.96 -6.65 -16.64
CA ASN A 43 -2.31 -6.10 -16.79
C ASN A 43 -2.31 -4.63 -17.18
N TYR A 44 -1.30 -3.88 -16.74
CA TYR A 44 -1.27 -2.44 -16.97
C TYR A 44 -0.27 -2.01 -18.03
N GLY A 45 0.46 -2.95 -18.62
CA GLY A 45 1.40 -2.64 -19.68
C GLY A 45 2.58 -1.80 -19.24
N ILE A 46 3.04 -1.99 -18.01
CA ILE A 46 4.22 -1.29 -17.49
C ILE A 46 5.19 -2.31 -16.95
N SER A 47 6.38 -1.86 -16.55
CA SER A 47 7.39 -2.77 -16.04
C SER A 47 7.07 -3.22 -14.62
N ARG A 48 7.61 -4.40 -14.27
CA ARG A 48 7.49 -4.91 -12.91
C ARG A 48 8.10 -3.94 -11.91
N GLN A 49 9.24 -3.36 -12.27
CA GLN A 49 9.89 -2.37 -11.40
C GLN A 49 9.00 -1.12 -11.22
N GLY A 50 8.30 -0.73 -12.27
CA GLY A 50 7.37 0.40 -12.19
C GLY A 50 6.26 0.14 -11.21
N VAL A 51 5.70 -1.08 -11.22
CA VAL A 51 4.67 -1.46 -10.25
C VAL A 51 5.21 -1.39 -8.83
N ARG A 52 6.40 -1.97 -8.64
CA ARG A 52 7.03 -1.98 -7.32
C ARG A 52 7.25 -0.58 -6.79
N ASP A 53 7.70 0.32 -7.66
CA ASP A 53 7.96 1.71 -7.27
C ASP A 53 6.69 2.40 -6.79
N VAL A 54 5.58 2.17 -7.46
CA VAL A 54 4.30 2.76 -7.07
C VAL A 54 3.89 2.26 -5.69
N ILE A 55 4.00 0.96 -5.46
CA ILE A 55 3.59 0.35 -4.18
C ILE A 55 4.50 0.82 -3.04
N VAL A 56 5.82 0.84 -3.28
CA VAL A 56 6.78 1.27 -2.25
C VAL A 56 6.54 2.74 -1.87
N ARG A 57 6.26 3.59 -2.86
CA ARG A 57 5.96 4.99 -2.58
C ARG A 57 4.69 5.14 -1.77
N ALA A 58 3.68 4.32 -2.07
CA ALA A 58 2.44 4.35 -1.30
C ALA A 58 2.68 3.96 0.15
N GLU A 59 3.46 2.89 0.36
CA GLU A 59 3.80 2.44 1.72
C GLU A 59 4.55 3.51 2.48
N ASN A 60 5.54 4.11 1.84
CA ASN A 60 6.36 5.14 2.48
C ASN A 60 5.53 6.37 2.83
N TYR A 61 4.64 6.77 1.94
CA TYR A 61 3.76 7.91 2.16
C TYR A 61 2.86 7.68 3.39
N MET A 62 2.21 6.51 3.44
CA MET A 62 1.33 6.20 4.56
C MET A 62 2.10 6.05 5.86
N THR A 63 3.29 5.46 5.80
CA THR A 63 4.15 5.31 6.98
C THR A 63 4.54 6.69 7.52
N GLU A 64 4.88 7.61 6.62
CA GLU A 64 5.26 8.96 7.03
C GLU A 64 4.10 9.68 7.71
N ILE A 65 2.89 9.51 7.18
CA ILE A 65 1.71 10.12 7.80
C ILE A 65 1.49 9.55 9.20
N GLU A 66 1.61 8.23 9.33
CA GLU A 66 1.45 7.60 10.64
C GLU A 66 2.52 8.07 11.63
N ASP A 67 3.76 8.22 11.17
CA ASP A 67 4.84 8.70 12.01
C ASP A 67 4.54 10.10 12.54
N LYS A 68 3.87 10.91 11.73
CA LYS A 68 3.56 12.28 12.13
C LYS A 68 2.29 12.41 12.96
N THR A 69 1.29 11.60 12.66
CA THR A 69 -0.02 11.73 13.32
C THR A 69 -0.21 10.78 14.49
N GLY A 70 0.34 9.58 14.40
CA GLY A 70 0.16 8.56 15.42
C GLY A 70 -1.28 8.09 15.57
N LEU A 71 -2.12 8.26 14.55
CA LEU A 71 -3.53 7.93 14.65
C LEU A 71 -3.76 6.44 14.88
N ILE A 72 -3.06 5.59 14.14
CA ILE A 72 -3.20 4.15 14.30
C ILE A 72 -2.72 3.74 15.68
N LYS A 73 -1.58 4.28 16.10
CA LYS A 73 -1.02 3.99 17.40
C LYS A 73 -2.00 4.33 18.52
N ARG A 74 -2.62 5.50 18.42
CA ARG A 74 -3.62 5.92 19.41
C ARG A 74 -4.85 5.03 19.39
N PHE A 75 -5.29 4.70 18.18
CA PHE A 75 -6.45 3.83 18.01
C PHE A 75 -6.21 2.47 18.67
N MET A 76 -5.00 1.92 18.49
CA MET A 76 -4.67 0.61 19.01
C MET A 76 -4.46 0.60 20.53
N GLN A 77 -4.32 1.77 21.14
CA GLN A 77 -4.15 1.86 22.59
C GLN A 77 -5.48 1.99 23.34
N LEU A 78 -6.56 2.09 22.63
CA LEU A 78 -7.89 2.17 23.25
C LEU A 78 -8.42 0.78 23.69
#